data_d18cbd856f2025c30a4b77dc4705ca5b
#
_entry.id   d18cbd856f2025c30a4b77dc4705ca5b
#
_cell.length_a   1.000
_cell.length_b   1.000
_cell.length_c   1.000
_cell.angle_alpha   90.00
_cell.angle_beta   90.00
_cell.angle_gamma   90.00
#
_symmetry.space_group_name_H-M   'P 1'
#
loop_
_entity.id
_entity.type
_entity.pdbx_description
1 polymer ?
#
loop_
_entity_poly.entity_id
_entity_poly.type
_entity_poly.pdbx_seq_one_letter_code
_entity_poly.pdbx_strand_id
1 'polypeptide(L)'
;VLPVIMEISGHGVLLFNILLLSVFFSGIFSTRSVWLIAVSAILFSIHLALRLIRFGENPYSFFVLENVIGIANTLLFLFINLRLLFRDQIVSAYRIVGAVNVYLLLALMGALMLEVIHAATGVSLGGNIVLSGKDDDYVHFIYFSLVSLTTVGFGDIYAVSAPAKMLATLL
;
A
#
# COMPACT_ATOMS: atom_id res chain seq x y z
N VAL A 1 1.27 -12.08 9.49
CA VAL A 1 0.60 -11.59 10.73
C VAL A 1 -0.61 -10.72 10.40
N LEU A 2 -0.49 -9.69 9.51
CA LEU A 2 -1.60 -8.80 9.14
C LEU A 2 -2.83 -9.53 8.59
N PRO A 3 -2.73 -10.43 7.59
CA PRO A 3 -3.89 -11.16 7.08
C PRO A 3 -4.62 -11.96 8.16
N VAL A 4 -3.87 -12.59 9.07
CA VAL A 4 -4.43 -13.38 10.18
C VAL A 4 -5.19 -12.50 11.17
N ILE A 5 -4.68 -11.29 11.47
CA ILE A 5 -5.35 -10.34 12.37
C ILE A 5 -6.66 -9.84 11.74
N MET A 6 -6.67 -9.62 10.43
CA MET A 6 -7.87 -9.16 9.72
C MET A 6 -8.96 -10.22 9.64
N GLU A 7 -8.59 -11.49 9.54
CA GLU A 7 -9.53 -12.61 9.48
C GLU A 7 -10.14 -12.95 10.85
N ILE A 8 -9.38 -12.80 11.93
CA ILE A 8 -9.80 -13.19 13.30
C ILE A 8 -10.62 -12.11 13.99
N SER A 9 -10.41 -10.82 13.67
CA SER A 9 -11.11 -9.72 14.34
C SER A 9 -12.09 -9.04 13.40
N GLY A 10 -13.36 -8.91 13.81
CA GLY A 10 -14.34 -8.09 13.09
C GLY A 10 -13.96 -6.59 12.97
N HIS A 11 -12.78 -6.20 13.44
CA HIS A 11 -12.19 -4.87 13.35
C HIS A 11 -10.90 -4.86 12.49
N GLY A 12 -10.65 -5.92 11.72
CA GLY A 12 -9.42 -6.06 10.92
C GLY A 12 -9.19 -4.91 9.95
N VAL A 13 -10.25 -4.45 9.27
CA VAL A 13 -10.22 -3.30 8.36
C VAL A 13 -9.83 -2.02 9.09
N LEU A 14 -10.38 -1.78 10.28
CA LEU A 14 -10.06 -0.61 11.09
C LEU A 14 -8.60 -0.64 11.56
N LEU A 15 -8.11 -1.78 12.04
CA LEU A 15 -6.71 -1.97 12.42
C LEU A 15 -5.76 -1.74 11.25
N PHE A 16 -6.10 -2.28 10.07
CA PHE A 16 -5.32 -2.05 8.85
C PHE A 16 -5.24 -0.56 8.50
N ASN A 17 -6.38 0.14 8.54
CA ASN A 17 -6.44 1.57 8.25
C ASN A 17 -5.60 2.39 9.24
N ILE A 18 -5.64 2.06 10.53
CA ILE A 18 -4.81 2.70 11.55
C ILE A 18 -3.32 2.45 11.28
N LEU A 19 -2.95 1.22 10.90
CA LEU A 19 -1.56 0.89 10.55
C LEU A 19 -1.09 1.63 9.31
N LEU A 20 -1.90 1.68 8.25
CA LEU A 20 -1.60 2.42 7.03
C LEU A 20 -1.39 3.92 7.32
N LEU A 21 -2.31 4.52 8.06
CA LEU A 21 -2.20 5.92 8.47
C LEU A 21 -0.97 6.16 9.36
N SER A 22 -0.63 5.22 10.24
CA SER A 22 0.56 5.30 11.08
C SER A 22 1.85 5.27 10.26
N VAL A 23 1.91 4.44 9.21
CA VAL A 23 3.05 4.39 8.27
C VAL A 23 3.19 5.73 7.55
N PHE A 24 2.09 6.28 7.02
CA PHE A 24 2.11 7.59 6.34
C PHE A 24 2.47 8.72 7.30
N PHE A 25 1.93 8.74 8.50
CA PHE A 25 2.27 9.72 9.54
C PHE A 25 3.76 9.64 9.92
N SER A 26 4.28 8.43 10.16
CA SER A 26 5.70 8.21 10.46
C SER A 26 6.62 8.72 9.34
N GLY A 27 6.20 8.59 8.08
CA GLY A 27 6.95 9.03 6.92
C GLY A 27 7.18 10.55 6.89
N ILE A 28 6.25 11.35 7.43
CA ILE A 28 6.40 12.81 7.52
C ILE A 28 7.67 13.18 8.29
N PHE A 29 8.01 12.41 9.33
CA PHE A 29 9.19 12.67 10.17
C PHE A 29 10.47 12.01 9.66
N SER A 30 10.41 11.27 8.55
CA SER A 30 11.58 10.56 7.99
C SER A 30 12.56 11.47 7.25
N THR A 31 12.20 12.73 6.98
CA THR A 31 13.04 13.67 6.24
C THR A 31 13.29 14.96 7.01
N ARG A 32 14.45 15.57 6.77
CA ARG A 32 14.79 16.90 7.31
C ARG A 32 14.44 18.06 6.35
N SER A 33 14.00 17.73 5.13
CA SER A 33 13.64 18.76 4.15
C SER A 33 12.25 19.30 4.43
N VAL A 34 12.14 20.59 4.72
CA VAL A 34 10.86 21.28 5.01
C VAL A 34 9.86 21.12 3.86
N TRP A 35 10.33 21.16 2.63
CA TRP A 35 9.49 20.94 1.45
C TRP A 35 8.89 19.53 1.40
N LEU A 36 9.69 18.51 1.63
CA LEU A 36 9.21 17.12 1.64
C LEU A 36 8.27 16.87 2.82
N ILE A 37 8.53 17.47 3.98
CA ILE A 37 7.62 17.45 5.14
C ILE A 37 6.28 18.08 4.76
N ALA A 38 6.28 19.26 4.15
CA ALA A 38 5.06 19.95 3.76
C ALA A 38 4.23 19.15 2.74
N VAL A 39 4.87 18.63 1.69
CA VAL A 39 4.20 17.81 0.67
C VAL A 39 3.63 16.53 1.28
N SER A 40 4.40 15.82 2.12
CA SER A 40 3.93 14.61 2.81
C SER A 40 2.74 14.92 3.74
N ALA A 41 2.80 16.02 4.48
CA ALA A 41 1.72 16.43 5.38
C ALA A 41 0.44 16.80 4.63
N ILE A 42 0.55 17.49 3.49
CA ILE A 42 -0.59 17.81 2.63
C ILE A 42 -1.21 16.53 2.07
N LEU A 43 -0.42 15.63 1.46
CA LEU A 43 -0.92 14.37 0.92
C LEU A 43 -1.56 13.50 2.00
N PHE A 44 -0.94 13.43 3.18
CA PHE A 44 -1.51 12.71 4.32
C PHE A 44 -2.85 13.31 4.76
N SER A 45 -2.94 14.64 4.87
CA SER A 45 -4.17 15.32 5.28
C SER A 45 -5.30 15.10 4.29
N ILE A 46 -5.01 15.14 2.99
CA ILE A 46 -6.00 14.87 1.94
C ILE A 46 -6.43 13.40 2.00
N HIS A 47 -5.47 12.47 2.12
CA HIS A 47 -5.79 11.04 2.25
C HIS A 47 -6.65 10.75 3.48
N LEU A 48 -6.31 11.33 4.63
CA LEU A 48 -7.08 11.21 5.86
C LEU A 48 -8.51 11.77 5.71
N ALA A 49 -8.63 12.95 5.09
CA ALA A 49 -9.94 13.57 4.86
C ALA A 49 -10.84 12.69 3.96
N LEU A 50 -10.30 12.17 2.85
CA LEU A 50 -11.03 11.25 1.97
C LEU A 50 -11.42 9.97 2.70
N ARG A 51 -10.53 9.43 3.54
CA ARG A 51 -10.80 8.26 4.37
C ARG A 51 -11.92 8.49 5.38
N LEU A 52 -11.95 9.65 6.03
CA LEU A 52 -13.01 10.02 6.96
C LEU A 52 -14.37 10.20 6.26
N ILE A 53 -14.38 10.80 5.07
CA ILE A 53 -15.60 10.92 4.24
C ILE A 53 -16.13 9.53 3.88
N ARG A 54 -15.25 8.59 3.55
CA ARG A 54 -15.63 7.21 3.23
C ARG A 54 -16.31 6.48 4.39
N PHE A 55 -15.93 6.76 5.64
CA PHE A 55 -16.60 6.19 6.82
C PHE A 55 -17.97 6.83 7.09
N GLY A 56 -18.27 8.01 6.54
CA GLY A 56 -19.49 8.74 6.80
C GLY A 56 -20.67 8.33 5.92
N GLU A 57 -20.59 8.53 4.61
CA GLU A 57 -21.68 8.23 3.66
C GLU A 57 -21.15 8.04 2.23
N ASN A 58 -21.65 6.99 1.55
CA ASN A 58 -21.48 6.74 0.13
C ASN A 58 -20.02 6.65 -0.39
N PRO A 59 -19.30 5.58 -0.07
CA PRO A 59 -17.85 5.45 -0.24
C PRO A 59 -17.36 5.43 -1.70
N TYR A 60 -18.21 5.17 -2.67
CA TYR A 60 -17.78 4.82 -4.04
C TYR A 60 -17.31 5.99 -4.90
N SER A 61 -17.76 7.23 -4.65
CA SER A 61 -17.44 8.37 -5.52
C SER A 61 -15.97 8.80 -5.46
N PHE A 62 -15.28 8.57 -4.34
CA PHE A 62 -13.92 9.03 -4.11
C PHE A 62 -12.88 7.90 -3.95
N PHE A 63 -13.29 6.65 -4.10
CA PHE A 63 -12.45 5.47 -3.90
C PHE A 63 -11.17 5.50 -4.75
N VAL A 64 -11.30 5.75 -6.05
CA VAL A 64 -10.15 5.82 -6.97
C VAL A 64 -9.24 7.00 -6.62
N LEU A 65 -9.81 8.14 -6.27
CA LEU A 65 -9.04 9.33 -5.87
C LEU A 65 -8.26 9.07 -4.58
N GLU A 66 -8.89 8.45 -3.58
CA GLU A 66 -8.23 8.05 -2.32
C GLU A 66 -7.03 7.15 -2.58
N ASN A 67 -7.19 6.12 -3.41
CA ASN A 67 -6.12 5.19 -3.75
C ASN A 67 -5.00 5.85 -4.56
N VAL A 68 -5.32 6.72 -5.51
CA VAL A 68 -4.31 7.48 -6.27
C VAL A 68 -3.49 8.37 -5.34
N ILE A 69 -4.10 9.02 -4.37
CA ILE A 69 -3.40 9.82 -3.36
C ILE A 69 -2.57 8.93 -2.44
N GLY A 70 -3.08 7.76 -2.05
CA GLY A 70 -2.33 6.74 -1.30
C GLY A 70 -1.08 6.25 -2.04
N ILE A 71 -1.21 5.97 -3.34
CA ILE A 71 -0.09 5.61 -4.22
C ILE A 71 0.93 6.75 -4.29
N ALA A 72 0.49 7.99 -4.51
CA ALA A 72 1.36 9.16 -4.59
C ALA A 72 2.13 9.36 -3.27
N ASN A 73 1.47 9.19 -2.13
CA ASN A 73 2.08 9.26 -0.81
C ASN A 73 3.11 8.13 -0.59
N THR A 74 2.76 6.90 -0.96
CA THR A 74 3.67 5.74 -0.88
C THR A 74 4.90 5.92 -1.77
N LEU A 75 4.73 6.45 -2.99
CA LEU A 75 5.83 6.79 -3.89
C LEU A 75 6.75 7.86 -3.30
N LEU A 76 6.20 8.88 -2.68
CA LEU A 76 6.98 9.91 -2.00
C LEU A 76 7.82 9.31 -0.86
N PHE A 77 7.24 8.43 -0.06
CA PHE A 77 7.97 7.75 1.01
C PHE A 77 9.03 6.78 0.50
N LEU A 78 8.71 6.07 -0.56
CA LEU A 78 9.68 5.22 -1.26
C LEU A 78 10.88 6.05 -1.73
N PHE A 79 10.63 7.19 -2.37
CA PHE A 79 11.67 8.10 -2.82
C PHE A 79 12.53 8.63 -1.66
N ILE A 80 11.91 9.06 -0.56
CA ILE A 80 12.61 9.54 0.64
C ILE A 80 13.49 8.44 1.22
N ASN A 81 12.95 7.22 1.38
CA ASN A 81 13.69 6.09 1.95
C ASN A 81 14.83 5.64 1.03
N LEU A 82 14.62 5.59 -0.28
CA LEU A 82 15.68 5.29 -1.25
C LEU A 82 16.80 6.34 -1.19
N ARG A 83 16.46 7.63 -1.15
CA ARG A 83 17.44 8.70 -1.02
C ARG A 83 18.27 8.57 0.26
N LEU A 84 17.65 8.20 1.38
CA LEU A 84 18.35 7.96 2.65
C LEU A 84 19.24 6.71 2.57
N LEU A 85 18.76 5.65 1.92
CA LEU A 85 19.49 4.39 1.76
C LEU A 85 20.78 4.56 0.95
N PHE A 86 20.76 5.40 -0.10
CA PHE A 86 21.90 5.63 -0.99
C PHE A 86 22.78 6.82 -0.60
N ARG A 87 22.44 7.58 0.44
CA ARG A 87 23.20 8.78 0.82
C ARG A 87 24.57 8.47 1.42
N ASP A 88 24.65 7.48 2.27
CA ASP A 88 25.86 7.15 3.02
C ASP A 88 26.54 5.87 2.48
N GLN A 89 27.86 5.79 2.47
CA GLN A 89 28.60 4.62 1.99
C GLN A 89 28.79 3.51 3.06
N ILE A 90 28.55 3.83 4.34
CA ILE A 90 28.77 2.90 5.44
C ILE A 90 27.49 2.10 5.70
N VAL A 91 27.60 0.77 5.72
CA VAL A 91 26.49 -0.11 6.09
C VAL A 91 26.26 -0.02 7.60
N SER A 92 25.15 0.57 8.00
CA SER A 92 24.70 0.67 9.39
C SER A 92 23.41 -0.12 9.61
N ALA A 93 23.10 -0.44 10.87
CA ALA A 93 21.82 -1.08 11.21
C ALA A 93 20.60 -0.30 10.70
N TYR A 94 20.68 1.03 10.71
CA TYR A 94 19.60 1.90 10.17
C TYR A 94 19.38 1.71 8.67
N ARG A 95 20.44 1.42 7.91
CA ARG A 95 20.33 1.14 6.46
C ARG A 95 19.64 -0.20 6.20
N ILE A 96 19.93 -1.21 7.02
CA ILE A 96 19.28 -2.52 6.92
C ILE A 96 17.78 -2.36 7.19
N VAL A 97 17.41 -1.66 8.26
CA VAL A 97 16.01 -1.36 8.57
C VAL A 97 15.36 -0.54 7.44
N GLY A 98 16.08 0.45 6.90
CA GLY A 98 15.62 1.25 5.76
C GLY A 98 15.37 0.42 4.51
N ALA A 99 16.23 -0.57 4.20
CA ALA A 99 16.04 -1.48 3.08
C ALA A 99 14.79 -2.36 3.26
N VAL A 100 14.59 -2.90 4.46
CA VAL A 100 13.36 -3.66 4.78
C VAL A 100 12.12 -2.77 4.64
N ASN A 101 12.19 -1.51 5.09
CA ASN A 101 11.09 -0.58 4.95
C ASN A 101 10.76 -0.27 3.48
N VAL A 102 11.77 -0.04 2.63
CA VAL A 102 11.61 0.11 1.18
C VAL A 102 10.90 -1.10 0.58
N TYR A 103 11.31 -2.29 0.98
CA TYR A 103 10.72 -3.54 0.51
C TYR A 103 9.24 -3.65 0.88
N LEU A 104 8.87 -3.31 2.13
CA LEU A 104 7.48 -3.31 2.58
C LEU A 104 6.65 -2.21 1.89
N LEU A 105 7.24 -1.05 1.62
CA LEU A 105 6.57 0.02 0.87
C LEU A 105 6.30 -0.38 -0.59
N LEU A 106 7.18 -1.16 -1.22
CA LEU A 106 6.95 -1.72 -2.55
C LEU A 106 5.77 -2.69 -2.55
N ALA A 107 5.68 -3.57 -1.54
CA ALA A 107 4.55 -4.47 -1.39
C ALA A 107 3.23 -3.71 -1.19
N LEU A 108 3.24 -2.67 -0.34
CA LEU A 108 2.09 -1.80 -0.11
C LEU A 108 1.66 -1.09 -1.40
N MET A 109 2.61 -0.55 -2.15
CA MET A 109 2.35 0.09 -3.43
C MET A 109 1.73 -0.87 -4.44
N GLY A 110 2.26 -2.10 -4.53
CA GLY A 110 1.71 -3.15 -5.38
C GLY A 110 0.26 -3.46 -5.04
N ALA A 111 -0.08 -3.55 -3.75
CA ALA A 111 -1.44 -3.79 -3.28
C ALA A 111 -2.40 -2.65 -3.67
N LEU A 112 -2.01 -1.38 -3.44
CA LEU A 112 -2.81 -0.22 -3.84
C LEU A 112 -3.01 -0.15 -5.37
N MET A 113 -1.99 -0.48 -6.15
CA MET A 113 -2.11 -0.54 -7.61
C MET A 113 -3.05 -1.65 -8.07
N LEU A 114 -3.02 -2.84 -7.45
CA LEU A 114 -3.95 -3.94 -7.73
C LEU A 114 -5.39 -3.56 -7.42
N GLU A 115 -5.60 -2.83 -6.34
CA GLU A 115 -6.91 -2.31 -5.95
C GLU A 115 -7.46 -1.32 -6.99
N VAL A 116 -6.62 -0.38 -7.46
CA VAL A 116 -6.99 0.53 -8.56
C VAL A 116 -7.29 -0.21 -9.85
N ILE A 117 -6.47 -1.22 -10.21
CA ILE A 117 -6.71 -2.06 -11.39
C ILE A 117 -8.06 -2.78 -11.25
N HIS A 118 -8.36 -3.32 -10.06
CA HIS A 118 -9.64 -3.99 -9.80
C HIS A 118 -10.81 -3.02 -9.97
N ALA A 119 -10.73 -1.84 -9.38
CA ALA A 119 -11.77 -0.80 -9.49
C ALA A 119 -11.98 -0.33 -10.94
N ALA A 120 -10.92 -0.27 -11.75
CA ALA A 120 -11.00 0.20 -13.13
C ALA A 120 -11.46 -0.88 -14.12
N THR A 121 -11.11 -2.14 -13.91
CA THR A 121 -11.34 -3.23 -14.88
C THR A 121 -12.37 -4.26 -14.42
N GLY A 122 -12.81 -4.20 -13.16
CA GLY A 122 -13.67 -5.21 -12.54
C GLY A 122 -12.97 -6.52 -12.20
N VAL A 123 -11.76 -6.76 -12.73
CA VAL A 123 -11.02 -8.01 -12.53
C VAL A 123 -9.51 -7.70 -12.39
N SER A 124 -8.91 -8.11 -11.28
CA SER A 124 -7.45 -8.02 -11.11
C SER A 124 -6.83 -9.39 -10.81
N LEU A 125 -7.28 -10.04 -9.75
CA LEU A 125 -6.79 -11.32 -9.28
C LEU A 125 -7.86 -12.41 -9.42
N GLY A 126 -7.43 -13.65 -9.49
CA GLY A 126 -8.22 -14.86 -9.46
C GLY A 126 -7.58 -15.91 -8.57
N GLY A 127 -8.25 -17.03 -8.39
CA GLY A 127 -7.84 -18.12 -7.52
C GLY A 127 -8.96 -18.50 -6.57
N ASN A 128 -8.61 -19.04 -5.42
CA ASN A 128 -9.59 -19.41 -4.38
C ASN A 128 -10.04 -18.22 -3.53
N ILE A 129 -10.41 -17.11 -4.22
CA ILE A 129 -10.85 -15.86 -3.59
C ILE A 129 -12.08 -15.31 -4.30
N VAL A 130 -12.90 -14.58 -3.56
CA VAL A 130 -14.03 -13.79 -4.09
C VAL A 130 -13.76 -12.33 -3.75
N LEU A 131 -13.48 -11.52 -4.75
CA LEU A 131 -13.31 -10.09 -4.59
C LEU A 131 -14.69 -9.41 -4.62
N SER A 132 -14.98 -8.66 -3.57
CA SER A 132 -16.28 -8.01 -3.34
C SER A 132 -16.31 -6.53 -3.76
N GLY A 133 -15.15 -5.96 -4.10
CA GLY A 133 -14.98 -4.52 -4.35
C GLY A 133 -15.02 -3.70 -3.05
N LYS A 134 -14.76 -4.33 -1.91
CA LYS A 134 -14.78 -3.70 -0.57
C LYS A 134 -13.38 -3.69 0.04
N ASP A 135 -13.26 -3.03 1.18
CA ASP A 135 -12.02 -2.92 1.96
C ASP A 135 -11.42 -4.26 2.37
N ASP A 136 -12.25 -5.29 2.54
CA ASP A 136 -11.80 -6.63 2.90
C ASP A 136 -10.92 -7.26 1.81
N ASP A 137 -11.11 -6.90 0.55
CA ASP A 137 -10.33 -7.40 -0.59
C ASP A 137 -8.85 -7.01 -0.52
N TYR A 138 -8.54 -5.94 0.21
CA TYR A 138 -7.17 -5.45 0.35
C TYR A 138 -6.22 -6.49 0.94
N VAL A 139 -6.72 -7.40 1.80
CA VAL A 139 -5.95 -8.53 2.35
C VAL A 139 -5.39 -9.39 1.22
N HIS A 140 -6.19 -9.66 0.20
CA HIS A 140 -5.79 -10.46 -0.95
C HIS A 140 -4.78 -9.72 -1.83
N PHE A 141 -4.93 -8.41 -1.98
CA PHE A 141 -3.99 -7.60 -2.74
C PHE A 141 -2.62 -7.50 -2.07
N ILE A 142 -2.57 -7.26 -0.75
CA ILE A 142 -1.29 -7.19 -0.03
C ILE A 142 -0.61 -8.57 0.06
N TYR A 143 -1.39 -9.63 0.26
CA TYR A 143 -0.88 -10.99 0.24
C TYR A 143 -0.23 -11.32 -1.12
N PHE A 144 -0.96 -11.12 -2.22
CA PHE A 144 -0.45 -11.36 -3.56
C PHE A 144 0.81 -10.53 -3.86
N SER A 145 0.80 -9.25 -3.48
CA SER A 145 1.94 -8.36 -3.67
C SER A 145 3.17 -8.83 -2.91
N LEU A 146 3.02 -9.25 -1.65
CA LEU A 146 4.10 -9.81 -0.84
C LEU A 146 4.62 -11.13 -1.42
N VAL A 147 3.73 -12.04 -1.82
CA VAL A 147 4.10 -13.36 -2.37
C VAL A 147 4.83 -13.20 -3.70
N SER A 148 4.43 -12.23 -4.53
CA SER A 148 5.11 -11.90 -5.79
C SER A 148 6.48 -11.28 -5.52
N LEU A 149 6.54 -10.25 -4.68
CA LEU A 149 7.77 -9.53 -4.36
C LEU A 149 8.83 -10.43 -3.69
N THR A 150 8.39 -11.37 -2.83
CA THR A 150 9.27 -12.36 -2.19
C THR A 150 9.66 -13.51 -3.12
N THR A 151 9.14 -13.55 -4.35
CA THR A 151 9.36 -14.64 -5.31
C THR A 151 8.92 -16.03 -4.83
N VAL A 152 8.06 -16.10 -3.80
CA VAL A 152 7.54 -17.38 -3.27
C VAL A 152 6.55 -18.01 -4.23
N GLY A 153 5.59 -17.22 -4.76
CA GLY A 153 4.69 -17.64 -5.83
C GLY A 153 3.88 -18.90 -5.53
N PHE A 154 3.12 -18.94 -4.44
CA PHE A 154 2.32 -20.13 -4.07
C PHE A 154 1.31 -20.57 -5.16
N GLY A 155 0.85 -19.64 -6.02
CA GLY A 155 -0.08 -19.94 -7.11
C GLY A 155 -1.55 -20.14 -6.69
N ASP A 156 -1.87 -19.96 -5.43
CA ASP A 156 -3.23 -19.98 -4.87
C ASP A 156 -4.05 -18.77 -5.29
N ILE A 157 -3.37 -17.60 -5.42
CA ILE A 157 -3.88 -16.37 -6.00
C ILE A 157 -2.98 -15.99 -7.18
N TYR A 158 -3.57 -15.58 -8.30
CA TYR A 158 -2.84 -15.23 -9.52
C TYR A 158 -3.46 -14.02 -10.23
N ALA A 159 -2.64 -13.31 -11.01
CA ALA A 159 -3.09 -12.17 -11.80
C ALA A 159 -3.89 -12.64 -13.03
N VAL A 160 -5.09 -12.06 -13.24
CA VAL A 160 -6.00 -12.42 -14.33
C VAL A 160 -5.92 -11.38 -15.46
N SER A 161 -6.12 -10.10 -15.12
CA SER A 161 -6.12 -9.02 -16.11
C SER A 161 -4.71 -8.68 -16.62
N ALA A 162 -4.61 -8.18 -17.85
CA ALA A 162 -3.33 -7.79 -18.44
C ALA A 162 -2.57 -6.74 -17.59
N PRO A 163 -3.22 -5.67 -17.06
CA PRO A 163 -2.54 -4.74 -16.16
C PRO A 163 -2.04 -5.40 -14.87
N ALA A 164 -2.80 -6.32 -14.27
CA ALA A 164 -2.39 -7.03 -13.07
C ALA A 164 -1.20 -7.97 -13.33
N LYS A 165 -1.16 -8.64 -14.50
CA LYS A 165 -0.02 -9.46 -14.94
C LYS A 165 1.23 -8.61 -15.14
N MET A 166 1.09 -7.44 -15.79
CA MET A 166 2.19 -6.50 -15.94
C MET A 166 2.74 -6.05 -14.59
N LEU A 167 1.87 -5.68 -13.66
CA LEU A 167 2.28 -5.28 -12.32
C LEU A 167 3.00 -6.42 -11.58
N ALA A 168 2.46 -7.65 -11.66
CA ALA A 168 3.07 -8.82 -11.03
C ALA A 168 4.49 -9.13 -11.55
N THR A 169 4.80 -8.77 -12.80
CA THR A 169 6.16 -8.93 -13.35
C THR A 169 7.12 -7.83 -12.94
N LEU A 170 6.62 -6.71 -12.40
CA LEU A 170 7.42 -5.60 -11.88
C LEU A 170 7.69 -5.73 -10.38
N LEU A 171 6.86 -6.50 -9.66
CA LEU A 171 7.04 -6.82 -8.25
C LEU A 171 8.07 -7.94 -8.06
#